data_94073ecdafaa2aef2527c8e294436cd8
#
_entry.id   94073ecdafaa2aef2527c8e294436cd8
#
_cell.length_a   1.000
_cell.length_b   1.000
_cell.length_c   1.000
_cell.angle_alpha   90.00
_cell.angle_beta   90.00
_cell.angle_gamma   90.00
#
_symmetry.space_group_name_H-M   'P 1'
#
loop_
_entity.id
_entity.type
_entity.pdbx_description
1 polymer ?
#
loop_
_entity_poly.entity_id
_entity_poly.type
_entity_poly.pdbx_seq_one_letter_code
_entity_poly.pdbx_strand_id
1 'polypeptide(L)'
;ACLEPSMCAEMACQSAHKMATSETFSGLSPPASGATNIMFDPTEHPHRRYNPLQDSWVLVSPHRARRPWQGQQENVDDTPRPSHDPSCYLCPGNTRIGGEVNPDYTQPYVFPNDFPALLPDTPEYRSDDPLLKSMAVRGTARVICFSPDHGKTLPELPPAVIETIIATWIQQYRELGERWRWVQIFENKGAAMGCSNPHPHGQVWASDFLPNEVARADDSQRRYFQANGRSLLLDYVERELKERSRIVVEGEHWLAVVPYWAVWPFETLLMPKAALPRLMDATPEQQKDLAIVLKKLTSRYDNLFHTSFPYSMGWHGAPFGQEDTAHWQCHAHFYPPLLRSATVKKFMVGYEMLAESQRDLTAEQAAERLRALPEVHYREAADR
;
A
#
# COMPACT_ATOMS: atom_id res chain seq x y z
N ALA A 1 -58.38 0.43 -33.11
CA ALA A 1 -58.20 -0.97 -33.32
C ALA A 1 -56.96 -1.42 -32.54
N CYS A 2 -57.20 -2.20 -31.49
CA CYS A 2 -56.18 -2.84 -30.68
C CYS A 2 -55.36 -3.81 -31.49
N LEU A 3 -54.05 -3.90 -31.26
CA LEU A 3 -53.29 -5.13 -31.37
C LEU A 3 -52.17 -5.10 -30.30
N GLU A 4 -52.05 -6.23 -29.62
CA GLU A 4 -51.37 -6.50 -28.37
C GLU A 4 -49.82 -6.43 -28.39
N PRO A 5 -49.18 -6.27 -27.23
CA PRO A 5 -47.75 -6.35 -27.04
C PRO A 5 -47.36 -7.77 -26.56
N SER A 6 -46.87 -8.61 -27.41
CA SER A 6 -46.15 -9.82 -27.01
C SER A 6 -45.08 -10.08 -28.06
N MET A 7 -43.82 -10.00 -27.69
CA MET A 7 -42.56 -10.50 -28.26
C MET A 7 -41.41 -9.52 -28.15
N CYS A 8 -41.05 -9.16 -26.91
CA CYS A 8 -39.78 -8.46 -26.63
C CYS A 8 -39.25 -8.78 -25.20
N ALA A 9 -39.28 -10.07 -24.84
CA ALA A 9 -38.81 -10.51 -23.51
C ALA A 9 -37.98 -11.79 -23.52
N GLU A 10 -37.31 -12.12 -24.61
CA GLU A 10 -36.47 -13.35 -24.66
C GLU A 10 -35.09 -13.22 -25.30
N MET A 11 -34.55 -12.00 -25.45
CA MET A 11 -33.18 -11.79 -25.96
C MET A 11 -32.25 -10.97 -25.06
N ALA A 12 -32.45 -11.00 -23.77
CA ALA A 12 -31.59 -10.29 -22.83
C ALA A 12 -31.09 -11.15 -21.66
N CYS A 13 -30.77 -12.42 -21.90
CA CYS A 13 -30.19 -13.27 -20.85
C CYS A 13 -29.27 -14.38 -21.38
N GLN A 14 -28.33 -14.07 -22.26
CA GLN A 14 -27.26 -15.00 -22.67
C GLN A 14 -25.96 -14.28 -23.02
N SER A 15 -25.42 -13.44 -22.13
CA SER A 15 -24.03 -12.97 -22.27
C SER A 15 -23.40 -12.64 -20.92
N ALA A 16 -23.33 -13.60 -20.01
CA ALA A 16 -22.51 -13.51 -18.82
C ALA A 16 -22.15 -14.89 -18.28
N HIS A 17 -21.47 -15.71 -19.06
CA HIS A 17 -20.71 -16.86 -18.55
C HIS A 17 -19.69 -17.28 -19.62
N LYS A 18 -18.68 -16.44 -19.85
CA LYS A 18 -17.39 -16.94 -20.32
C LYS A 18 -16.45 -16.89 -19.14
N MET A 19 -16.49 -17.93 -18.32
CA MET A 19 -15.34 -18.34 -17.52
C MET A 19 -14.12 -18.36 -18.45
N ALA A 20 -13.03 -17.75 -17.98
CA ALA A 20 -11.73 -17.88 -18.60
C ALA A 20 -11.40 -19.37 -18.69
N THR A 21 -11.65 -19.96 -19.81
CA THR A 21 -11.14 -21.28 -20.15
C THR A 21 -9.63 -21.17 -20.16
N SER A 22 -8.97 -22.00 -19.37
CA SER A 22 -7.53 -22.22 -19.43
C SER A 22 -7.17 -22.50 -20.89
N GLU A 23 -6.56 -21.53 -21.57
CA GLU A 23 -5.91 -21.78 -22.84
C GLU A 23 -4.76 -22.74 -22.59
N THR A 24 -5.01 -24.03 -22.79
CA THR A 24 -3.96 -25.01 -22.93
C THR A 24 -3.22 -24.72 -24.22
N PHE A 25 -2.02 -24.19 -24.12
CA PHE A 25 -1.09 -24.07 -25.22
C PHE A 25 -0.73 -25.50 -25.72
N SER A 26 -1.53 -26.05 -26.61
CA SER A 26 -1.24 -27.28 -27.31
C SER A 26 -0.39 -26.97 -28.54
N GLY A 27 0.92 -26.93 -28.38
CA GLY A 27 1.82 -26.62 -29.49
C GLY A 27 3.32 -26.79 -29.22
N LEU A 28 3.72 -27.14 -28.01
CA LEU A 28 5.11 -27.47 -27.74
C LEU A 28 5.26 -28.99 -27.66
N SER A 29 6.01 -29.57 -28.60
CA SER A 29 6.43 -30.97 -28.55
C SER A 29 7.10 -31.24 -27.20
N PRO A 30 6.85 -32.39 -26.55
CA PRO A 30 7.53 -32.72 -25.30
C PRO A 30 9.04 -32.80 -25.53
N PRO A 31 9.87 -32.35 -24.58
CA PRO A 31 11.33 -32.49 -24.69
C PRO A 31 11.72 -33.97 -24.76
N ALA A 32 12.74 -34.26 -25.58
CA ALA A 32 13.26 -35.60 -25.80
C ALA A 32 13.54 -36.32 -24.47
N SER A 33 13.18 -37.58 -24.41
CA SER A 33 13.33 -38.50 -23.27
C SER A 33 14.75 -38.57 -22.77
N GLY A 34 15.02 -37.94 -21.62
CA GLY A 34 16.33 -37.90 -20.94
C GLY A 34 16.33 -36.94 -19.76
N ALA A 35 15.20 -36.26 -19.49
CA ALA A 35 15.10 -35.33 -18.39
C ALA A 35 15.02 -36.07 -17.04
N THR A 36 16.01 -35.90 -16.19
CA THR A 36 15.88 -36.10 -14.74
C THR A 36 14.58 -35.45 -14.29
N ASN A 37 13.77 -36.18 -13.54
CA ASN A 37 12.47 -35.72 -13.04
C ASN A 37 12.72 -34.59 -12.00
N ILE A 38 13.02 -33.37 -12.48
CA ILE A 38 13.27 -32.19 -11.62
C ILE A 38 11.90 -31.79 -11.06
N MET A 39 11.71 -32.02 -9.75
CA MET A 39 10.53 -31.55 -9.04
C MET A 39 10.52 -30.02 -9.06
N PHE A 40 9.33 -29.44 -9.22
CA PHE A 40 9.14 -28.01 -9.14
C PHE A 40 9.48 -27.50 -7.73
N ASP A 41 10.39 -26.52 -7.66
CA ASP A 41 10.78 -25.83 -6.43
C ASP A 41 10.50 -24.32 -6.59
N PRO A 42 9.57 -23.75 -5.82
CA PRO A 42 9.22 -22.34 -5.92
C PRO A 42 10.33 -21.40 -5.44
N THR A 43 11.38 -21.92 -4.78
CA THR A 43 12.56 -21.13 -4.35
C THR A 43 13.62 -21.00 -5.44
N GLU A 44 13.54 -21.81 -6.50
CA GLU A 44 14.54 -21.89 -7.56
C GLU A 44 13.91 -21.64 -8.95
N HIS A 45 12.70 -22.13 -9.19
CA HIS A 45 12.09 -22.11 -10.51
C HIS A 45 11.20 -20.88 -10.76
N PRO A 46 11.24 -20.28 -11.95
CA PRO A 46 10.32 -19.22 -12.32
C PRO A 46 8.86 -19.68 -12.24
N HIS A 47 8.01 -18.83 -11.69
CA HIS A 47 6.58 -19.10 -11.59
C HIS A 47 5.78 -17.79 -11.49
N ARG A 48 4.48 -17.87 -11.66
CA ARG A 48 3.58 -16.72 -11.47
C ARG A 48 2.75 -16.89 -10.20
N ARG A 49 2.54 -15.80 -9.48
CA ARG A 49 1.66 -15.72 -8.31
C ARG A 49 0.51 -14.77 -8.59
N TYR A 50 -0.70 -15.22 -8.28
CA TYR A 50 -1.89 -14.41 -8.48
C TYR A 50 -2.11 -13.43 -7.34
N ASN A 51 -2.41 -12.18 -7.68
CA ASN A 51 -2.83 -11.13 -6.77
C ASN A 51 -4.37 -11.02 -6.78
N PRO A 52 -5.06 -11.53 -5.75
CA PRO A 52 -6.52 -11.55 -5.73
C PRO A 52 -7.15 -10.17 -5.49
N LEU A 53 -6.41 -9.18 -4.98
CA LEU A 53 -6.89 -7.81 -4.82
C LEU A 53 -6.94 -7.06 -6.14
N GLN A 54 -5.99 -7.32 -7.03
CA GLN A 54 -5.83 -6.57 -8.29
C GLN A 54 -6.18 -7.39 -9.53
N ASP A 55 -6.63 -8.63 -9.35
CA ASP A 55 -6.94 -9.56 -10.44
C ASP A 55 -5.81 -9.62 -11.49
N SER A 56 -4.59 -9.82 -11.00
CA SER A 56 -3.37 -9.74 -11.80
C SER A 56 -2.33 -10.77 -11.37
N TRP A 57 -1.33 -10.99 -12.21
CA TRP A 57 -0.26 -11.95 -11.96
C TRP A 57 1.07 -11.25 -11.75
N VAL A 58 1.94 -11.86 -10.96
CA VAL A 58 3.31 -11.43 -10.71
C VAL A 58 4.26 -12.55 -11.10
N LEU A 59 5.21 -12.27 -11.98
CA LEU A 59 6.29 -13.20 -12.32
C LEU A 59 7.34 -13.21 -11.21
N VAL A 60 7.59 -14.35 -10.62
CA VAL A 60 8.60 -14.59 -9.59
C VAL A 60 9.73 -15.40 -10.19
N SER A 61 10.96 -14.86 -10.16
CA SER A 61 12.14 -15.48 -10.78
C SER A 61 13.29 -15.61 -9.76
N PRO A 62 13.20 -16.54 -8.79
CA PRO A 62 14.12 -16.60 -7.63
C PRO A 62 15.60 -16.76 -8.01
N HIS A 63 15.89 -17.53 -9.05
CA HIS A 63 17.25 -17.75 -9.55
C HIS A 63 17.98 -16.45 -9.95
N ARG A 64 17.24 -15.38 -10.32
CA ARG A 64 17.79 -14.06 -10.68
C ARG A 64 18.34 -13.30 -9.46
N ALA A 65 17.96 -13.67 -8.23
CA ALA A 65 18.51 -13.07 -7.02
C ALA A 65 20.04 -13.25 -6.92
N ARG A 66 20.59 -14.27 -7.59
CA ARG A 66 22.05 -14.55 -7.68
C ARG A 66 22.78 -13.67 -8.70
N ARG A 67 22.08 -12.86 -9.50
CA ARG A 67 22.67 -11.99 -10.51
C ARG A 67 23.63 -10.98 -9.86
N PRO A 68 24.92 -10.88 -10.30
CA PRO A 68 25.82 -9.85 -9.82
C PRO A 68 25.27 -8.46 -10.13
N TRP A 69 25.37 -7.54 -9.17
CA TRP A 69 25.01 -6.14 -9.37
C TRP A 69 26.25 -5.34 -9.78
N GLN A 70 26.17 -4.70 -10.95
CA GLN A 70 27.23 -3.81 -11.49
C GLN A 70 26.67 -2.42 -11.80
N GLY A 71 25.44 -2.13 -11.35
CA GLY A 71 24.79 -0.84 -11.60
C GLY A 71 25.22 0.24 -10.61
N GLN A 72 24.63 1.41 -10.75
CA GLN A 72 24.90 2.59 -9.94
C GLN A 72 24.65 2.28 -8.43
N GLN A 73 25.57 2.74 -7.60
CA GLN A 73 25.42 2.85 -6.15
C GLN A 73 25.44 4.33 -5.76
N GLU A 74 24.52 4.74 -4.92
CA GLU A 74 24.46 6.10 -4.38
C GLU A 74 25.05 6.10 -2.97
N ASN A 75 25.59 7.24 -2.52
CA ASN A 75 25.98 7.41 -1.13
C ASN A 75 24.74 7.53 -0.26
N VAL A 76 24.74 6.86 0.88
CA VAL A 76 23.70 6.99 1.90
C VAL A 76 24.10 8.13 2.82
N ASP A 77 23.25 9.14 2.89
CA ASP A 77 23.37 10.19 3.93
C ASP A 77 22.55 9.76 5.14
N ASP A 78 23.21 9.25 6.16
CA ASP A 78 22.62 8.88 7.46
C ASP A 78 22.93 9.91 8.54
N THR A 79 23.28 11.15 8.16
CA THR A 79 23.56 12.24 9.09
C THR A 79 22.33 12.54 9.96
N PRO A 80 22.47 12.58 11.29
CA PRO A 80 21.36 12.96 12.16
C PRO A 80 20.85 14.37 11.82
N ARG A 81 19.55 14.51 11.65
CA ARG A 81 18.90 15.78 11.36
C ARG A 81 18.60 16.52 12.66
N PRO A 82 18.59 17.86 12.64
CA PRO A 82 18.19 18.66 13.81
C PRO A 82 16.70 18.41 14.13
N SER A 83 16.30 18.59 15.37
CA SER A 83 14.88 18.50 15.77
C SER A 83 14.02 19.64 15.21
N HIS A 84 14.64 20.76 14.85
CA HIS A 84 14.03 21.90 14.17
C HIS A 84 15.00 22.47 13.14
N ASP A 85 14.49 22.69 11.92
CA ASP A 85 15.24 23.33 10.83
C ASP A 85 14.55 24.67 10.48
N PRO A 86 15.21 25.83 10.70
CA PRO A 86 14.61 27.13 10.41
C PRO A 86 14.31 27.37 8.92
N SER A 87 14.89 26.58 8.02
CA SER A 87 14.61 26.63 6.59
C SER A 87 13.46 25.72 6.14
N CYS A 88 12.99 24.82 7.01
CA CYS A 88 11.93 23.88 6.69
C CYS A 88 10.55 24.54 6.83
N TYR A 89 9.81 24.64 5.74
CA TYR A 89 8.45 25.20 5.72
C TYR A 89 7.38 24.34 6.44
N LEU A 90 7.73 23.13 6.94
CA LEU A 90 6.84 22.27 7.71
C LEU A 90 7.07 22.35 9.22
N CYS A 91 8.24 22.83 9.68
CA CYS A 91 8.52 22.94 11.11
C CYS A 91 7.56 23.90 11.85
N PRO A 92 7.31 23.66 13.16
CA PRO A 92 6.53 24.59 13.98
C PRO A 92 7.09 26.01 13.91
N GLY A 93 6.20 27.02 13.86
CA GLY A 93 6.55 28.43 13.82
C GLY A 93 7.12 28.96 12.50
N ASN A 94 7.45 28.09 11.54
CA ASN A 94 8.03 28.50 10.26
C ASN A 94 6.92 28.90 9.25
N THR A 95 7.31 29.69 8.25
CA THR A 95 6.43 30.14 7.18
C THR A 95 6.37 29.09 6.07
N ARG A 96 5.15 28.70 5.66
CA ARG A 96 4.91 27.80 4.52
C ARG A 96 5.14 28.51 3.20
N ILE A 97 5.20 27.73 2.12
CA ILE A 97 5.38 28.26 0.75
C ILE A 97 4.23 29.20 0.37
N GLY A 98 2.99 28.93 0.82
CA GLY A 98 1.85 29.80 0.62
C GLY A 98 1.85 31.12 1.40
N GLY A 99 2.86 31.34 2.26
CA GLY A 99 3.00 32.55 3.09
C GLY A 99 2.33 32.48 4.46
N GLU A 100 1.60 31.42 4.77
CA GLU A 100 1.03 31.20 6.10
C GLU A 100 2.09 30.73 7.09
N VAL A 101 1.98 31.16 8.34
CA VAL A 101 2.87 30.73 9.43
C VAL A 101 2.26 29.52 10.14
N ASN A 102 3.03 28.44 10.28
CA ASN A 102 2.60 27.30 11.07
C ASN A 102 2.47 27.70 12.55
N PRO A 103 1.46 27.19 13.27
CA PRO A 103 1.43 27.33 14.71
C PRO A 103 2.64 26.62 15.34
N ASP A 104 2.94 26.93 16.58
CA ASP A 104 3.93 26.21 17.37
C ASP A 104 3.32 24.88 17.87
N TYR A 105 3.08 23.95 16.93
CA TYR A 105 2.41 22.70 17.21
C TYR A 105 3.32 21.70 17.94
N THR A 106 2.72 20.97 18.89
CA THR A 106 3.38 19.95 19.72
C THR A 106 2.82 18.54 19.49
N GLN A 107 1.79 18.43 18.66
CA GLN A 107 1.08 17.22 18.26
C GLN A 107 1.06 17.14 16.73
N PRO A 108 0.60 16.06 16.11
CA PRO A 108 0.43 16.03 14.67
C PRO A 108 -0.36 17.25 14.17
N TYR A 109 0.11 17.85 13.09
CA TYR A 109 -0.47 19.08 12.56
C TYR A 109 -0.98 18.88 11.14
N VAL A 110 -2.24 19.24 10.90
CA VAL A 110 -2.92 19.06 9.60
C VAL A 110 -3.28 20.42 9.02
N PHE A 111 -2.96 20.62 7.75
CA PHE A 111 -3.31 21.83 7.02
C PHE A 111 -3.64 21.53 5.55
N PRO A 112 -4.43 22.39 4.86
CA PRO A 112 -4.65 22.26 3.42
C PRO A 112 -3.33 22.32 2.65
N ASN A 113 -3.16 21.44 1.66
CA ASN A 113 -1.97 21.45 0.81
C ASN A 113 -1.91 22.77 0.03
N ASP A 114 -0.77 23.47 0.06
CA ASP A 114 -0.57 24.75 -0.63
C ASP A 114 -0.64 24.59 -2.17
N PHE A 115 -0.40 23.37 -2.67
CA PHE A 115 -0.49 23.01 -4.10
C PHE A 115 -1.34 21.75 -4.30
N PRO A 116 -2.67 21.82 -4.07
CA PRO A 116 -3.52 20.64 -4.10
C PRO A 116 -3.72 20.14 -5.54
N ALA A 117 -3.64 18.82 -5.72
CA ALA A 117 -3.95 18.18 -7.00
C ALA A 117 -5.47 18.11 -7.29
N LEU A 118 -6.31 18.26 -6.26
CA LEU A 118 -7.76 18.22 -6.33
C LEU A 118 -8.33 19.52 -5.75
N LEU A 119 -9.33 20.09 -6.41
CA LEU A 119 -10.02 21.29 -5.97
C LEU A 119 -11.49 20.98 -5.62
N PRO A 120 -12.06 21.60 -4.57
CA PRO A 120 -13.42 21.29 -4.11
C PRO A 120 -14.52 21.89 -4.99
N ASP A 121 -14.19 22.87 -5.81
CA ASP A 121 -15.10 23.73 -6.58
C ASP A 121 -14.88 23.64 -8.10
N THR A 122 -14.22 22.59 -8.59
CA THR A 122 -14.04 22.34 -10.02
C THR A 122 -15.41 22.37 -10.73
N PRO A 123 -15.60 23.18 -11.78
CA PRO A 123 -16.85 23.21 -12.56
C PRO A 123 -17.16 21.83 -13.17
N GLU A 124 -18.45 21.56 -13.34
CA GLU A 124 -18.88 20.31 -13.99
C GLU A 124 -18.46 20.29 -15.47
N TYR A 125 -17.89 19.18 -15.87
CA TYR A 125 -17.53 18.92 -17.27
C TYR A 125 -17.50 17.41 -17.52
N ARG A 126 -18.00 17.00 -18.68
CA ARG A 126 -17.92 15.62 -19.15
C ARG A 126 -17.84 15.59 -20.68
N SER A 127 -16.93 14.76 -21.19
CA SER A 127 -16.86 14.37 -22.58
C SER A 127 -17.01 12.87 -22.68
N ASP A 128 -17.97 12.39 -23.47
CA ASP A 128 -18.18 10.98 -23.77
C ASP A 128 -17.61 10.57 -25.13
N ASP A 129 -16.72 11.40 -25.72
CA ASP A 129 -15.96 11.02 -26.92
C ASP A 129 -15.26 9.68 -26.69
N PRO A 130 -15.41 8.69 -27.58
CA PRO A 130 -14.91 7.34 -27.39
C PRO A 130 -13.38 7.27 -27.27
N LEU A 131 -12.63 8.24 -27.85
CA LEU A 131 -11.18 8.29 -27.86
C LEU A 131 -10.62 9.37 -26.93
N LEU A 132 -11.39 10.42 -26.66
CA LEU A 132 -10.98 11.60 -25.86
C LEU A 132 -11.92 11.79 -24.65
N LYS A 133 -12.28 10.69 -24.01
CA LYS A 133 -13.21 10.70 -22.88
C LYS A 133 -12.56 11.38 -21.67
N SER A 134 -13.28 12.32 -21.07
CA SER A 134 -12.83 13.07 -19.88
C SER A 134 -14.01 13.53 -19.02
N MET A 135 -13.74 13.73 -17.73
CA MET A 135 -14.69 14.27 -16.78
C MET A 135 -13.99 15.16 -15.75
N ALA A 136 -14.67 16.20 -15.30
CA ALA A 136 -14.26 16.98 -14.16
C ALA A 136 -14.34 16.13 -12.89
N VAL A 137 -13.42 16.38 -11.95
CA VAL A 137 -13.40 15.74 -10.63
C VAL A 137 -13.25 16.80 -9.56
N ARG A 138 -13.81 16.54 -8.38
CA ARG A 138 -13.69 17.39 -7.19
C ARG A 138 -13.02 16.64 -6.06
N GLY A 139 -12.33 17.39 -5.21
CA GLY A 139 -11.69 16.81 -4.05
C GLY A 139 -10.96 17.84 -3.21
N THR A 140 -10.16 17.37 -2.29
CA THR A 140 -9.29 18.18 -1.45
C THR A 140 -8.00 17.42 -1.12
N ALA A 141 -6.95 18.16 -0.80
CA ALA A 141 -5.69 17.58 -0.34
C ALA A 141 -5.23 18.30 0.93
N ARG A 142 -4.70 17.50 1.89
CA ARG A 142 -4.13 18.01 3.15
C ARG A 142 -2.75 17.40 3.38
N VAL A 143 -1.91 18.10 4.12
CA VAL A 143 -0.63 17.61 4.65
C VAL A 143 -0.79 17.31 6.12
N ILE A 144 -0.16 16.23 6.60
CA ILE A 144 -0.13 15.84 8.01
C ILE A 144 1.33 15.79 8.44
N CYS A 145 1.83 16.76 9.19
CA CYS A 145 3.09 16.64 9.90
C CYS A 145 2.92 15.68 11.06
N PHE A 146 3.76 14.65 11.16
CA PHE A 146 3.58 13.56 12.13
C PHE A 146 3.98 13.97 13.55
N SER A 147 4.97 14.82 13.67
CA SER A 147 5.45 15.34 14.94
C SER A 147 6.11 16.70 14.74
N PRO A 148 6.35 17.50 15.80
CA PRO A 148 7.13 18.73 15.70
C PRO A 148 8.61 18.48 15.37
N ASP A 149 9.13 17.27 15.63
CA ASP A 149 10.53 16.90 15.44
C ASP A 149 10.86 16.65 13.97
N HIS A 150 11.67 17.53 13.39
CA HIS A 150 12.11 17.44 11.99
C HIS A 150 13.01 16.22 11.73
N GLY A 151 13.72 15.75 12.75
CA GLY A 151 14.73 14.70 12.60
C GLY A 151 14.23 13.28 12.75
N LYS A 152 13.08 13.06 13.41
CA LYS A 152 12.60 11.73 13.80
C LYS A 152 11.50 11.20 12.88
N THR A 153 11.81 10.16 12.14
CA THR A 153 10.83 9.42 11.36
C THR A 153 10.02 8.44 12.22
N LEU A 154 8.95 7.88 11.65
CA LEU A 154 8.00 7.03 12.38
C LEU A 154 8.66 5.91 13.23
N PRO A 155 9.65 5.13 12.73
CA PRO A 155 10.32 4.11 13.55
C PRO A 155 11.09 4.66 14.76
N GLU A 156 11.45 5.94 14.78
CA GLU A 156 12.18 6.58 15.86
C GLU A 156 11.24 7.21 16.91
N LEU A 157 9.94 7.29 16.62
CA LEU A 157 8.94 7.85 17.53
C LEU A 157 8.49 6.82 18.58
N PRO A 158 8.19 7.25 19.82
CA PRO A 158 7.56 6.39 20.82
C PRO A 158 6.16 5.90 20.36
N PRO A 159 5.71 4.70 20.76
CA PRO A 159 4.37 4.21 20.40
C PRO A 159 3.24 5.18 20.76
N ALA A 160 3.32 5.88 21.89
CA ALA A 160 2.31 6.88 22.28
C ALA A 160 2.19 8.04 21.28
N VAL A 161 3.30 8.46 20.65
CA VAL A 161 3.26 9.48 19.58
C VAL A 161 2.67 8.90 18.30
N ILE A 162 2.98 7.64 17.98
CA ILE A 162 2.38 6.94 16.82
C ILE A 162 0.86 6.80 17.02
N GLU A 163 0.37 6.55 18.24
CA GLU A 163 -1.06 6.54 18.57
C GLU A 163 -1.72 7.90 18.23
N THR A 164 -1.05 9.03 18.50
CA THR A 164 -1.59 10.36 18.11
C THR A 164 -1.65 10.57 16.60
N ILE A 165 -0.69 10.00 15.85
CA ILE A 165 -0.72 9.99 14.38
C ILE A 165 -1.91 9.17 13.86
N ILE A 166 -2.12 7.97 14.42
CA ILE A 166 -3.26 7.11 14.08
C ILE A 166 -4.58 7.81 14.37
N ALA A 167 -4.71 8.45 15.54
CA ALA A 167 -5.89 9.23 15.90
C ALA A 167 -6.13 10.37 14.91
N THR A 168 -5.08 11.03 14.43
CA THR A 168 -5.16 12.07 13.40
C THR A 168 -5.63 11.49 12.07
N TRP A 169 -5.12 10.33 11.64
CA TRP A 169 -5.62 9.64 10.43
C TRP A 169 -7.11 9.31 10.55
N ILE A 170 -7.54 8.78 11.69
CA ILE A 170 -8.95 8.46 11.97
C ILE A 170 -9.81 9.72 11.90
N GLN A 171 -9.35 10.84 12.46
CA GLN A 171 -10.05 12.11 12.39
C GLN A 171 -10.21 12.57 10.93
N GLN A 172 -9.15 12.45 10.10
CA GLN A 172 -9.23 12.82 8.69
C GLN A 172 -10.24 11.94 7.92
N TYR A 173 -10.31 10.64 8.22
CA TYR A 173 -11.32 9.75 7.63
C TYR A 173 -12.73 10.19 8.02
N ARG A 174 -12.99 10.54 9.29
CA ARG A 174 -14.31 10.98 9.75
C ARG A 174 -14.74 12.29 9.09
N GLU A 175 -13.88 13.29 9.12
CA GLU A 175 -14.18 14.61 8.55
C GLU A 175 -14.39 14.57 7.02
N LEU A 176 -13.48 13.92 6.31
CA LEU A 176 -13.49 13.94 4.85
C LEU A 176 -14.48 12.92 4.27
N GLY A 177 -14.73 11.83 4.97
CA GLY A 177 -15.69 10.79 4.57
C GLY A 177 -17.15 11.24 4.59
N GLU A 178 -17.48 12.32 5.32
CA GLU A 178 -18.83 12.93 5.28
C GLU A 178 -19.19 13.52 3.90
N ARG A 179 -18.16 13.94 3.15
CA ARG A 179 -18.37 14.63 1.87
C ARG A 179 -17.83 13.84 0.67
N TRP A 180 -16.69 13.15 0.85
CA TRP A 180 -15.95 12.55 -0.25
C TRP A 180 -16.13 11.05 -0.30
N ARG A 181 -16.22 10.49 -1.49
CA ARG A 181 -16.40 9.06 -1.72
C ARG A 181 -15.16 8.25 -1.37
N TRP A 182 -13.97 8.82 -1.60
CA TRP A 182 -12.69 8.18 -1.29
C TRP A 182 -11.80 9.13 -0.49
N VAL A 183 -11.13 8.59 0.51
CA VAL A 183 -10.13 9.29 1.33
C VAL A 183 -8.87 8.44 1.35
N GLN A 184 -7.82 8.93 0.68
CA GLN A 184 -6.52 8.27 0.61
C GLN A 184 -5.55 8.93 1.56
N ILE A 185 -5.19 8.25 2.64
CA ILE A 185 -4.08 8.63 3.51
C ILE A 185 -2.84 7.89 3.05
N PHE A 186 -1.72 8.59 2.87
CA PHE A 186 -0.47 8.02 2.41
C PHE A 186 0.75 8.79 2.90
N GLU A 187 1.90 8.13 2.91
CA GLU A 187 3.22 8.71 3.17
C GLU A 187 4.18 8.30 2.07
N ASN A 188 4.99 9.24 1.60
CA ASN A 188 6.19 8.99 0.82
C ASN A 188 7.40 9.29 1.68
N LYS A 189 8.05 8.27 2.24
CA LYS A 189 9.25 8.42 3.08
C LYS A 189 10.51 8.35 2.23
N GLY A 190 11.32 9.39 2.31
CA GLY A 190 12.63 9.48 1.65
C GLY A 190 12.59 10.03 0.22
N ALA A 191 13.68 10.68 -0.19
CA ALA A 191 13.81 11.30 -1.52
C ALA A 191 13.66 10.27 -2.67
N ALA A 192 14.05 9.02 -2.45
CA ALA A 192 13.88 7.94 -3.42
C ALA A 192 12.41 7.65 -3.78
N MET A 193 11.46 8.04 -2.92
CA MET A 193 10.02 7.91 -3.13
C MET A 193 9.35 9.24 -3.53
N GLY A 194 10.15 10.24 -3.93
CA GLY A 194 9.63 11.55 -4.34
C GLY A 194 9.26 12.48 -3.18
N CYS A 195 9.71 12.19 -1.97
CA CYS A 195 9.53 13.09 -0.84
C CYS A 195 10.39 14.33 -1.02
N SER A 196 9.77 15.51 -1.16
CA SER A 196 10.46 16.78 -1.42
C SER A 196 10.91 17.50 -0.14
N ASN A 197 10.37 17.13 1.02
CA ASN A 197 10.70 17.73 2.31
C ASN A 197 11.04 16.63 3.33
N PRO A 198 12.21 16.68 3.98
CA PRO A 198 12.64 15.63 4.90
C PRO A 198 11.91 15.62 6.24
N HIS A 199 11.16 16.67 6.61
CA HIS A 199 10.31 16.66 7.79
C HIS A 199 9.26 15.54 7.69
N PRO A 200 9.14 14.63 8.65
CA PRO A 200 8.24 13.49 8.55
C PRO A 200 6.78 13.92 8.43
N HIS A 201 6.19 13.62 7.30
CA HIS A 201 4.81 13.98 6.98
C HIS A 201 4.15 12.98 6.07
N GLY A 202 2.83 12.91 6.15
CA GLY A 202 1.96 12.24 5.20
C GLY A 202 1.04 13.23 4.51
N GLN A 203 0.20 12.69 3.64
CA GLN A 203 -0.81 13.44 2.90
C GLN A 203 -2.17 12.74 2.98
N VAL A 204 -3.23 13.51 2.79
CA VAL A 204 -4.58 13.02 2.60
C VAL A 204 -5.14 13.64 1.32
N TRP A 205 -5.52 12.79 0.38
CA TRP A 205 -6.28 13.21 -0.80
C TRP A 205 -7.68 12.61 -0.73
N ALA A 206 -8.70 13.45 -0.82
CA ALA A 206 -10.07 12.99 -0.81
C ALA A 206 -10.76 13.41 -2.11
N SER A 207 -11.57 12.51 -2.70
CA SER A 207 -12.16 12.69 -4.02
C SER A 207 -13.60 12.21 -4.10
N ASP A 208 -14.36 12.79 -5.05
CA ASP A 208 -15.73 12.39 -5.38
C ASP A 208 -15.82 11.14 -6.26
N PHE A 209 -14.68 10.59 -6.69
CA PHE A 209 -14.57 9.38 -7.50
C PHE A 209 -13.75 8.29 -6.79
N LEU A 210 -13.89 7.06 -7.24
CA LEU A 210 -13.11 5.92 -6.77
C LEU A 210 -11.89 5.72 -7.71
N PRO A 211 -10.64 5.81 -7.20
CA PRO A 211 -9.44 5.58 -8.01
C PRO A 211 -9.36 4.16 -8.57
N ASN A 212 -8.67 3.97 -9.69
CA ASN A 212 -8.64 2.71 -10.43
C ASN A 212 -8.20 1.50 -9.59
N GLU A 213 -7.13 1.62 -8.83
CA GLU A 213 -6.60 0.51 -8.01
C GLU A 213 -7.57 0.10 -6.91
N VAL A 214 -8.25 1.10 -6.33
CA VAL A 214 -9.27 0.88 -5.30
C VAL A 214 -10.53 0.28 -5.90
N ALA A 215 -10.95 0.75 -7.08
CA ALA A 215 -12.12 0.21 -7.78
C ALA A 215 -11.93 -1.28 -8.12
N ARG A 216 -10.73 -1.68 -8.57
CA ARG A 216 -10.40 -3.10 -8.80
C ARG A 216 -10.42 -3.90 -7.50
N ALA A 217 -9.83 -3.36 -6.43
CA ALA A 217 -9.82 -4.03 -5.13
C ALA A 217 -11.24 -4.17 -4.55
N ASP A 218 -12.11 -3.15 -4.72
CA ASP A 218 -13.52 -3.22 -4.33
C ASP A 218 -14.24 -4.34 -5.08
N ASP A 219 -14.12 -4.38 -6.41
CA ASP A 219 -14.74 -5.39 -7.24
C ASP A 219 -14.24 -6.81 -6.91
N SER A 220 -12.93 -6.97 -6.74
CA SER A 220 -12.31 -8.26 -6.40
C SER A 220 -12.76 -8.76 -5.04
N GLN A 221 -12.76 -7.92 -4.01
CA GLN A 221 -13.23 -8.27 -2.68
C GLN A 221 -14.74 -8.58 -2.68
N ARG A 222 -15.54 -7.83 -3.42
CA ARG A 222 -16.98 -8.05 -3.57
C ARG A 222 -17.28 -9.39 -4.24
N ARG A 223 -16.62 -9.71 -5.35
CA ARG A 223 -16.75 -11.00 -6.05
C ARG A 223 -16.37 -12.17 -5.12
N TYR A 224 -15.27 -12.03 -4.39
CA TYR A 224 -14.84 -13.06 -3.44
C TYR A 224 -15.88 -13.26 -2.33
N PHE A 225 -16.37 -12.17 -1.75
CA PHE A 225 -17.39 -12.22 -0.70
C PHE A 225 -18.70 -12.86 -1.17
N GLN A 226 -19.17 -12.53 -2.38
CA GLN A 226 -20.35 -13.13 -2.97
C GLN A 226 -20.19 -14.63 -3.18
N ALA A 227 -19.00 -15.10 -3.56
CA ALA A 227 -18.73 -16.51 -3.81
C ALA A 227 -18.51 -17.32 -2.51
N ASN A 228 -17.94 -16.71 -1.46
CA ASN A 228 -17.45 -17.44 -0.28
C ASN A 228 -18.19 -17.05 1.03
N GLY A 229 -18.98 -15.97 1.05
CA GLY A 229 -19.66 -15.45 2.24
C GLY A 229 -18.73 -14.85 3.30
N ARG A 230 -17.45 -14.61 2.95
CA ARG A 230 -16.40 -14.10 3.83
C ARG A 230 -15.51 -13.09 3.11
N SER A 231 -14.90 -12.18 3.89
CA SER A 231 -13.94 -11.22 3.34
C SER A 231 -12.66 -11.92 2.85
N LEU A 232 -12.22 -11.55 1.64
CA LEU A 232 -10.99 -12.06 1.01
C LEU A 232 -9.77 -11.92 1.92
N LEU A 233 -9.57 -10.73 2.50
CA LEU A 233 -8.39 -10.48 3.33
C LEU A 233 -8.48 -11.10 4.72
N LEU A 234 -9.68 -11.35 5.27
CA LEU A 234 -9.80 -12.13 6.50
C LEU A 234 -9.42 -13.59 6.28
N ASP A 235 -9.87 -14.21 5.20
CA ASP A 235 -9.46 -15.58 4.83
C ASP A 235 -7.95 -15.63 4.55
N TYR A 236 -7.40 -14.56 3.95
CA TYR A 236 -5.96 -14.46 3.73
C TYR A 236 -5.19 -14.35 5.05
N VAL A 237 -5.64 -13.54 6.00
CA VAL A 237 -5.05 -13.45 7.36
C VAL A 237 -5.03 -14.82 8.04
N GLU A 238 -6.15 -15.56 8.02
CA GLU A 238 -6.22 -16.91 8.60
C GLU A 238 -5.23 -17.87 7.94
N ARG A 239 -5.07 -17.78 6.62
CA ARG A 239 -4.10 -18.57 5.87
C ARG A 239 -2.67 -18.24 6.30
N GLU A 240 -2.32 -16.96 6.40
CA GLU A 240 -0.99 -16.53 6.81
C GLU A 240 -0.67 -16.90 8.26
N LEU A 241 -1.64 -16.79 9.16
CA LEU A 241 -1.50 -17.25 10.56
C LEU A 241 -1.26 -18.75 10.67
N LYS A 242 -1.82 -19.55 9.77
CA LYS A 242 -1.60 -20.99 9.70
C LYS A 242 -0.24 -21.35 9.09
N GLU A 243 0.14 -20.72 7.99
CA GLU A 243 1.39 -21.03 7.24
C GLU A 243 2.61 -20.39 7.86
N ARG A 244 2.51 -19.19 8.45
CA ARG A 244 3.53 -18.40 9.16
C ARG A 244 4.76 -18.00 8.36
N SER A 245 4.97 -18.51 7.17
CA SER A 245 6.20 -18.33 6.38
C SER A 245 6.42 -16.87 5.93
N ARG A 246 5.34 -16.09 5.76
CA ARG A 246 5.38 -14.72 5.26
C ARG A 246 5.09 -13.65 6.30
N ILE A 247 4.88 -14.04 7.56
CA ILE A 247 4.65 -13.09 8.67
C ILE A 247 5.95 -12.33 8.97
N VAL A 248 5.83 -11.01 9.05
CA VAL A 248 6.91 -10.09 9.44
C VAL A 248 6.73 -9.63 10.88
N VAL A 249 5.55 -9.12 11.23
CA VAL A 249 5.18 -8.70 12.59
C VAL A 249 3.80 -9.23 12.91
N GLU A 250 3.64 -9.83 14.08
CA GLU A 250 2.36 -10.24 14.61
C GLU A 250 2.08 -9.48 15.91
N GLY A 251 1.03 -8.64 15.92
CA GLY A 251 0.45 -8.01 17.09
C GLY A 251 -0.74 -8.82 17.63
N GLU A 252 -1.39 -8.31 18.66
CA GLU A 252 -2.61 -8.90 19.20
C GLU A 252 -3.76 -8.79 18.18
N HIS A 253 -3.93 -7.61 17.57
CA HIS A 253 -5.04 -7.29 16.67
C HIS A 253 -4.62 -7.14 15.21
N TRP A 254 -3.33 -6.97 14.92
CA TRP A 254 -2.81 -6.68 13.59
C TRP A 254 -1.75 -7.67 13.15
N LEU A 255 -1.67 -7.86 11.84
CA LEU A 255 -0.72 -8.75 11.18
C LEU A 255 -0.04 -8.04 10.02
N ALA A 256 1.28 -7.99 10.00
CA ALA A 256 2.07 -7.52 8.87
C ALA A 256 2.75 -8.72 8.19
N VAL A 257 2.53 -8.86 6.88
CA VAL A 257 3.09 -9.96 6.07
C VAL A 257 3.79 -9.40 4.83
N VAL A 258 4.73 -10.13 4.26
CA VAL A 258 5.07 -9.96 2.85
C VAL A 258 4.03 -10.74 2.05
N PRO A 259 3.12 -10.07 1.30
CA PRO A 259 2.03 -10.79 0.66
C PRO A 259 2.54 -11.80 -0.36
N TYR A 260 1.84 -12.93 -0.50
CA TYR A 260 2.21 -14.01 -1.43
C TYR A 260 2.48 -13.52 -2.86
N TRP A 261 1.75 -12.49 -3.26
CA TRP A 261 1.82 -11.81 -4.57
C TRP A 261 2.65 -10.52 -4.55
N ALA A 262 3.50 -10.30 -3.54
CA ALA A 262 4.30 -9.07 -3.44
C ALA A 262 5.08 -8.79 -4.72
N VAL A 263 5.14 -7.52 -5.10
CA VAL A 263 5.86 -7.02 -6.27
C VAL A 263 7.20 -6.40 -5.87
N TRP A 264 7.18 -5.47 -4.90
CA TRP A 264 8.39 -4.84 -4.40
C TRP A 264 9.20 -5.79 -3.50
N PRO A 265 10.53 -5.68 -3.44
CA PRO A 265 11.37 -6.65 -2.74
C PRO A 265 10.96 -6.95 -1.31
N PHE A 266 10.71 -5.92 -0.52
CA PHE A 266 10.28 -6.00 0.87
C PHE A 266 8.89 -5.38 1.08
N GLU A 267 8.04 -5.45 0.08
CA GLU A 267 6.64 -5.08 0.18
C GLU A 267 5.99 -5.74 1.37
N THR A 268 5.22 -4.98 2.15
CA THR A 268 4.40 -5.55 3.21
C THR A 268 2.95 -5.09 3.11
N LEU A 269 2.07 -5.97 3.58
CA LEU A 269 0.66 -5.74 3.74
C LEU A 269 0.33 -5.85 5.23
N LEU A 270 -0.26 -4.80 5.79
CA LEU A 270 -0.66 -4.71 7.18
C LEU A 270 -2.18 -4.79 7.27
N MET A 271 -2.69 -5.75 8.03
CA MET A 271 -4.13 -6.07 8.09
C MET A 271 -4.57 -6.30 9.53
N PRO A 272 -5.81 -5.93 9.91
CA PRO A 272 -6.39 -6.36 11.17
C PRO A 272 -6.76 -7.85 11.11
N LYS A 273 -6.66 -8.54 12.24
CA LYS A 273 -7.02 -9.97 12.40
C LYS A 273 -8.53 -10.21 12.50
N ALA A 274 -9.30 -9.18 12.82
CA ALA A 274 -10.75 -9.21 12.89
C ALA A 274 -11.38 -8.33 11.81
N ALA A 275 -12.66 -8.50 11.54
CA ALA A 275 -13.40 -7.68 10.57
C ALA A 275 -13.33 -6.20 10.95
N LEU A 276 -12.78 -5.40 10.05
CA LEU A 276 -12.62 -3.95 10.21
C LEU A 276 -12.67 -3.30 8.82
N PRO A 277 -13.81 -2.78 8.36
CA PRO A 277 -13.94 -2.21 7.03
C PRO A 277 -13.12 -0.93 6.82
N ARG A 278 -12.99 -0.08 7.85
CA ARG A 278 -12.26 1.20 7.81
C ARG A 278 -11.39 1.37 9.05
N LEU A 279 -10.28 2.06 8.92
CA LEU A 279 -9.41 2.37 10.07
C LEU A 279 -10.14 3.16 11.16
N MET A 280 -11.08 4.01 10.79
CA MET A 280 -11.85 4.82 11.75
C MET A 280 -12.80 4.01 12.64
N ASP A 281 -13.05 2.75 12.29
CA ASP A 281 -13.91 1.82 13.06
C ASP A 281 -13.08 1.02 14.10
N ALA A 282 -11.75 1.21 14.14
CA ALA A 282 -10.86 0.53 15.06
C ALA A 282 -11.12 0.94 16.53
N THR A 283 -11.15 -0.06 17.41
CA THR A 283 -11.25 0.17 18.87
C THR A 283 -9.97 0.80 19.41
N PRO A 284 -10.00 1.42 20.62
CA PRO A 284 -8.79 1.94 21.26
C PRO A 284 -7.68 0.89 21.42
N GLU A 285 -8.01 -0.36 21.74
CA GLU A 285 -7.07 -1.47 21.88
C GLU A 285 -6.44 -1.80 20.53
N GLN A 286 -7.23 -1.84 19.46
CA GLN A 286 -6.74 -2.04 18.10
C GLN A 286 -5.82 -0.88 17.64
N GLN A 287 -6.14 0.36 17.98
CA GLN A 287 -5.30 1.53 17.67
C GLN A 287 -3.96 1.48 18.40
N LYS A 288 -3.97 1.09 19.67
CA LYS A 288 -2.76 0.94 20.47
C LYS A 288 -1.85 -0.18 19.94
N ASP A 289 -2.42 -1.34 19.63
CA ASP A 289 -1.66 -2.44 19.02
C ASP A 289 -1.12 -2.07 17.65
N LEU A 290 -1.89 -1.32 16.84
CA LEU A 290 -1.44 -0.80 15.55
C LEU A 290 -0.18 0.06 15.69
N ALA A 291 -0.13 0.94 16.70
CA ALA A 291 1.04 1.78 16.94
C ALA A 291 2.30 0.94 17.25
N ILE A 292 2.13 -0.13 18.03
CA ILE A 292 3.22 -1.07 18.35
C ILE A 292 3.68 -1.81 17.09
N VAL A 293 2.74 -2.33 16.30
CA VAL A 293 3.03 -3.08 15.07
C VAL A 293 3.69 -2.19 14.02
N LEU A 294 3.23 -0.95 13.85
CA LEU A 294 3.84 0.04 12.94
C LEU A 294 5.29 0.34 13.36
N LYS A 295 5.54 0.59 14.65
CA LYS A 295 6.91 0.83 15.14
C LYS A 295 7.81 -0.36 14.86
N LYS A 296 7.37 -1.57 15.16
CA LYS A 296 8.15 -2.80 14.93
C LYS A 296 8.45 -3.02 13.44
N LEU A 297 7.44 -2.87 12.58
CA LEU A 297 7.58 -3.05 11.14
C LEU A 297 8.58 -2.03 10.55
N THR A 298 8.40 -0.75 10.86
CA THR A 298 9.24 0.32 10.31
C THR A 298 10.65 0.31 10.92
N SER A 299 10.83 -0.12 12.18
CA SER A 299 12.14 -0.37 12.76
C SER A 299 12.88 -1.51 12.05
N ARG A 300 12.20 -2.62 11.71
CA ARG A 300 12.79 -3.69 10.90
C ARG A 300 13.19 -3.23 9.51
N TYR A 301 12.42 -2.33 8.91
CA TYR A 301 12.81 -1.72 7.64
C TYR A 301 14.11 -0.92 7.76
N ASP A 302 14.22 -0.02 8.74
CA ASP A 302 15.42 0.78 8.92
C ASP A 302 16.62 -0.10 9.32
N ASN A 303 16.41 -1.14 10.13
CA ASN A 303 17.43 -2.10 10.54
C ASN A 303 17.95 -2.98 9.38
N LEU A 304 17.17 -3.18 8.31
CA LEU A 304 17.53 -4.09 7.22
C LEU A 304 18.84 -3.70 6.53
N PHE A 305 19.07 -2.40 6.36
CA PHE A 305 20.30 -1.87 5.76
C PHE A 305 20.93 -0.76 6.60
N HIS A 306 20.53 -0.62 7.86
CA HIS A 306 20.98 0.43 8.79
C HIS A 306 20.88 1.82 8.16
N THR A 307 19.71 2.15 7.63
CA THR A 307 19.41 3.41 6.96
C THR A 307 17.96 3.80 7.20
N SER A 308 17.65 5.09 7.05
CA SER A 308 16.25 5.53 6.97
C SER A 308 15.61 4.95 5.72
N PHE A 309 14.95 3.81 5.87
CA PHE A 309 14.45 2.97 4.78
C PHE A 309 13.32 3.69 4.03
N PRO A 310 13.47 3.97 2.72
CA PRO A 310 12.44 4.63 1.95
C PRO A 310 11.28 3.69 1.65
N TYR A 311 10.06 4.23 1.67
CA TYR A 311 8.86 3.54 1.22
C TYR A 311 7.77 4.53 0.81
N SER A 312 6.83 4.09 -0.01
CA SER A 312 5.48 4.65 -0.06
C SER A 312 4.55 3.74 0.71
N MET A 313 3.76 4.31 1.61
CA MET A 313 2.70 3.57 2.30
C MET A 313 1.37 4.24 2.12
N GLY A 314 0.28 3.47 2.19
CA GLY A 314 -1.07 4.04 2.15
C GLY A 314 -2.13 3.10 2.70
N TRP A 315 -3.17 3.70 3.27
CA TRP A 315 -4.32 3.02 3.83
C TRP A 315 -5.41 2.83 2.80
N HIS A 316 -5.96 1.63 2.73
CA HIS A 316 -7.17 1.30 2.01
C HIS A 316 -8.26 0.84 2.98
N GLY A 317 -9.45 1.37 2.83
CA GLY A 317 -10.65 0.98 3.58
C GLY A 317 -11.87 1.06 2.68
N ALA A 318 -13.04 0.66 3.19
CA ALA A 318 -14.28 0.72 2.43
C ALA A 318 -14.57 2.15 1.95
N PRO A 319 -14.92 2.35 0.68
CA PRO A 319 -15.37 3.65 0.18
C PRO A 319 -16.54 4.21 0.98
N PHE A 320 -16.63 5.53 1.06
CA PHE A 320 -17.75 6.21 1.72
C PHE A 320 -18.99 6.26 0.80
N GLY A 321 -20.17 6.42 1.39
CA GLY A 321 -21.44 6.45 0.65
C GLY A 321 -21.91 5.06 0.18
N GLN A 322 -21.29 3.97 0.64
CA GLN A 322 -21.78 2.60 0.46
C GLN A 322 -22.39 2.11 1.77
N GLU A 323 -23.58 1.52 1.71
CA GLU A 323 -24.27 0.96 2.87
C GLU A 323 -23.69 -0.39 3.27
N ASP A 324 -23.39 -1.27 2.29
CA ASP A 324 -22.82 -2.59 2.52
C ASP A 324 -21.29 -2.56 2.27
N THR A 325 -20.54 -2.73 3.35
CA THR A 325 -19.08 -2.79 3.36
C THR A 325 -18.52 -4.11 3.90
N ALA A 326 -19.37 -5.13 4.06
CA ALA A 326 -18.98 -6.41 4.67
C ALA A 326 -17.88 -7.15 3.89
N HIS A 327 -17.74 -6.88 2.59
CA HIS A 327 -16.68 -7.44 1.74
C HIS A 327 -15.32 -6.76 1.95
N TRP A 328 -15.29 -5.55 2.55
CA TRP A 328 -14.06 -4.80 2.77
C TRP A 328 -13.34 -5.19 4.06
N GLN A 329 -12.02 -5.25 3.95
CA GLN A 329 -11.11 -5.31 5.08
C GLN A 329 -10.11 -4.16 4.97
N CYS A 330 -10.02 -3.33 6.01
CA CYS A 330 -9.02 -2.27 6.09
C CYS A 330 -7.61 -2.86 6.01
N HIS A 331 -6.72 -2.24 5.25
CA HIS A 331 -5.34 -2.66 5.15
C HIS A 331 -4.43 -1.50 4.75
N ALA A 332 -3.14 -1.63 5.03
CA ALA A 332 -2.13 -0.71 4.55
C ALA A 332 -1.09 -1.43 3.71
N HIS A 333 -0.73 -0.80 2.58
CA HIS A 333 0.36 -1.24 1.72
C HIS A 333 1.63 -0.47 2.08
N PHE A 334 2.78 -1.17 2.03
CA PHE A 334 4.11 -0.57 2.08
C PHE A 334 4.90 -1.02 0.87
N TYR A 335 5.37 -0.08 0.06
CA TYR A 335 6.09 -0.31 -1.18
C TYR A 335 7.52 0.29 -1.11
N PRO A 336 8.50 -0.45 -0.56
CA PRO A 336 9.87 0.03 -0.48
C PRO A 336 10.66 -0.34 -1.74
N PRO A 337 11.54 0.57 -2.26
CA PRO A 337 12.30 0.32 -3.48
C PRO A 337 13.61 -0.42 -3.27
N LEU A 338 14.14 -0.50 -2.04
CA LEU A 338 15.46 -1.09 -1.79
C LEU A 338 15.46 -2.60 -1.97
N LEU A 339 16.47 -3.15 -2.62
CA LEU A 339 16.55 -4.55 -3.02
C LEU A 339 17.66 -5.32 -2.31
N ARG A 340 18.90 -4.85 -2.38
CA ARG A 340 20.10 -5.59 -1.91
C ARG A 340 20.92 -4.85 -0.88
N SER A 341 20.82 -3.54 -0.86
CA SER A 341 21.54 -2.64 0.05
C SER A 341 20.79 -1.32 0.18
N ALA A 342 21.27 -0.44 1.03
CA ALA A 342 20.77 0.93 1.19
C ALA A 342 20.76 1.75 -0.12
N THR A 343 21.52 1.34 -1.12
CA THR A 343 21.74 2.10 -2.37
C THR A 343 21.23 1.41 -3.63
N VAL A 344 20.89 0.10 -3.56
CA VAL A 344 20.43 -0.68 -4.72
C VAL A 344 18.92 -0.72 -4.74
N LYS A 345 18.31 0.03 -5.66
CA LYS A 345 16.86 0.18 -5.82
C LYS A 345 16.31 -0.75 -6.90
N LYS A 346 15.10 -1.26 -6.67
CA LYS A 346 14.24 -1.85 -7.70
C LYS A 346 13.49 -0.71 -8.39
N PHE A 347 13.50 -0.72 -9.70
CA PHE A 347 12.64 0.13 -10.52
C PHE A 347 11.63 -0.73 -11.28
N MET A 348 10.44 -0.20 -11.51
CA MET A 348 9.44 -0.77 -12.42
C MET A 348 9.73 -0.20 -13.80
N VAL A 349 10.46 -0.97 -14.62
CA VAL A 349 10.93 -0.56 -15.96
C VAL A 349 10.88 -1.76 -16.92
N GLY A 350 11.01 -1.49 -18.23
CA GLY A 350 11.10 -2.54 -19.25
C GLY A 350 9.94 -3.51 -19.17
N TYR A 351 10.21 -4.78 -18.81
CA TYR A 351 9.22 -5.84 -18.77
C TYR A 351 8.04 -5.52 -17.83
N GLU A 352 8.32 -4.95 -16.65
CA GLU A 352 7.28 -4.63 -15.67
C GLU A 352 6.29 -3.56 -16.18
N MET A 353 6.78 -2.58 -16.92
CA MET A 353 5.93 -1.54 -17.51
C MET A 353 5.20 -1.99 -18.78
N LEU A 354 5.80 -2.93 -19.54
CA LEU A 354 5.30 -3.33 -20.86
C LEU A 354 4.49 -4.62 -20.83
N ALA A 355 4.65 -5.44 -19.81
CA ALA A 355 4.02 -6.76 -19.72
C ALA A 355 3.38 -7.02 -18.36
N GLU A 356 4.14 -7.45 -17.37
CA GLU A 356 3.61 -7.71 -16.01
C GLU A 356 4.68 -7.50 -14.95
N SER A 357 4.25 -7.27 -13.72
CA SER A 357 5.15 -7.11 -12.58
C SER A 357 6.06 -8.33 -12.39
N GLN A 358 7.35 -8.10 -12.08
CA GLN A 358 8.34 -9.15 -11.88
C GLN A 358 9.16 -8.90 -10.63
N ARG A 359 9.50 -9.95 -9.90
CA ARG A 359 10.40 -9.90 -8.74
C ARG A 359 11.39 -11.06 -8.73
N ASP A 360 12.56 -10.82 -8.12
CA ASP A 360 13.62 -11.83 -7.98
C ASP A 360 13.58 -12.52 -6.61
N LEU A 361 13.26 -11.80 -5.54
CA LEU A 361 13.20 -12.32 -4.16
C LEU A 361 11.80 -12.87 -3.89
N THR A 362 11.70 -14.09 -3.34
CA THR A 362 10.37 -14.62 -2.95
C THR A 362 9.81 -13.90 -1.72
N ALA A 363 8.48 -13.95 -1.55
CA ALA A 363 7.82 -13.34 -0.39
C ALA A 363 8.32 -13.98 0.92
N GLU A 364 8.52 -15.28 0.93
CA GLU A 364 9.02 -16.06 2.07
C GLU A 364 10.43 -15.64 2.48
N GLN A 365 11.35 -15.52 1.51
CA GLN A 365 12.73 -15.07 1.75
C GLN A 365 12.79 -13.63 2.25
N ALA A 366 11.94 -12.74 1.70
CA ALA A 366 11.85 -11.37 2.17
C ALA A 366 11.33 -11.28 3.61
N ALA A 367 10.27 -12.02 3.93
CA ALA A 367 9.70 -12.07 5.27
C ALA A 367 10.68 -12.65 6.30
N GLU A 368 11.40 -13.72 5.96
CA GLU A 368 12.42 -14.31 6.81
C GLU A 368 13.51 -13.29 7.16
N ARG A 369 14.02 -12.57 6.17
CA ARG A 369 15.05 -11.52 6.38
C ARG A 369 14.54 -10.41 7.29
N LEU A 370 13.32 -9.91 7.09
CA LEU A 370 12.73 -8.87 7.94
C LEU A 370 12.46 -9.38 9.35
N ARG A 371 11.93 -10.60 9.49
CA ARG A 371 11.61 -11.21 10.79
C ARG A 371 12.85 -11.49 11.64
N ALA A 372 13.99 -11.78 11.03
CA ALA A 372 15.25 -12.00 11.72
C ALA A 372 15.87 -10.73 12.32
N LEU A 373 15.37 -9.54 11.96
CA LEU A 373 15.90 -8.28 12.46
C LEU A 373 15.32 -7.90 13.83
N PRO A 374 16.06 -7.15 14.65
CA PRO A 374 15.56 -6.60 15.92
C PRO A 374 14.32 -5.73 15.73
N GLU A 375 13.45 -5.72 16.72
CA GLU A 375 12.29 -4.82 16.80
C GLU A 375 12.64 -3.44 17.36
N VAL A 376 13.82 -3.32 17.99
CA VAL A 376 14.38 -2.03 18.47
C VAL A 376 15.14 -1.41 17.32
N HIS A 377 14.90 -0.12 17.08
CA HIS A 377 15.58 0.62 16.03
C HIS A 377 17.09 0.68 16.25
N TYR A 378 17.91 0.57 15.20
CA TYR A 378 19.37 0.46 15.30
C TYR A 378 20.02 1.64 16.02
N ARG A 379 19.46 2.87 15.88
CA ARG A 379 19.95 4.06 16.60
C ARG A 379 19.64 3.99 18.11
N GLU A 380 18.44 3.53 18.50
CA GLU A 380 18.09 3.35 19.92
C GLU A 380 18.92 2.25 20.59
N ALA A 381 19.39 1.27 19.84
CA ALA A 381 20.26 0.21 20.33
C ALA A 381 21.70 0.69 20.52
N ALA A 382 22.17 1.67 19.75
CA ALA A 382 23.51 2.25 19.87
C ALA A 382 23.64 3.21 21.08
N ASP A 383 22.52 3.77 21.56
CA ASP A 383 22.48 4.69 22.71
C ASP A 383 22.41 3.97 24.06
N ARG A 384 22.34 2.63 24.09
CA ARG A 384 22.33 1.76 25.28
C ARG A 384 23.70 1.12 25.52
#